data_44d6749aa3f0b1ccd49365653534856f
#
_entry.id   44d6749aa3f0b1ccd49365653534856f
#
_cell.length_a   1.000
_cell.length_b   1.000
_cell.length_c   1.000
_cell.angle_alpha   90.00
_cell.angle_beta   90.00
_cell.angle_gamma   90.00
#
_symmetry.space_group_name_H-M   'P 1'
#
loop_
_entity.id
_entity.type
_entity.pdbx_description
1 polymer ?
#
loop_
_entity_poly.entity_id
_entity_poly.type
_entity_poly.pdbx_seq_one_letter_code
_entity_poly.pdbx_strand_id
1 'polypeptide(L)'
;MVDNTSLLLLEQKYRNNNPGNIKIGTYGGQTWDGISNYKGAKNPELEFRKYESTAHGLADIINVIKDYETDSLSEIINTYAQDDEGGEKYENYYRDLSGIYEVPDNIDFTNKEQVIRLMKGITDIENDPDANDYYTQDDYIQAYELLIAE
;
A
#
# COMPACT_ATOMS: atom_id res chain seq x y z
N MET A 1 18.29 9.27 -16.42
CA MET A 1 18.69 9.89 -15.15
C MET A 1 17.70 10.97 -14.77
N VAL A 2 17.29 10.98 -13.52
CA VAL A 2 16.37 11.98 -13.00
C VAL A 2 17.20 13.11 -12.40
N ASP A 3 17.00 14.34 -12.86
CA ASP A 3 17.68 15.50 -12.28
C ASP A 3 16.94 16.00 -11.03
N ASN A 4 17.48 17.01 -10.35
CA ASN A 4 16.87 17.53 -9.14
C ASN A 4 15.47 18.11 -9.36
N THR A 5 15.24 18.71 -10.52
CA THR A 5 13.91 19.24 -10.85
C THR A 5 12.89 18.12 -11.00
N SER A 6 13.29 17.03 -11.68
CA SER A 6 12.42 15.87 -11.84
C SER A 6 12.12 15.19 -10.50
N LEU A 7 13.11 15.12 -9.60
CA LEU A 7 12.89 14.57 -8.25
C LEU A 7 11.88 15.38 -7.46
N LEU A 8 11.91 16.71 -7.61
CA LEU A 8 10.95 17.58 -6.92
C LEU A 8 9.53 17.41 -7.46
N LEU A 9 9.40 16.94 -8.71
CA LEU A 9 8.11 16.71 -9.33
C LEU A 9 7.55 15.31 -9.08
N LEU A 10 8.34 14.40 -8.48
CA LEU A 10 7.82 13.08 -8.08
C LEU A 10 6.69 13.24 -7.08
N GLU A 11 5.67 12.41 -7.24
CA GLU A 11 4.55 12.41 -6.32
C GLU A 11 5.01 12.08 -4.90
N GLN A 12 4.31 12.62 -3.92
CA GLN A 12 4.64 12.49 -2.51
C GLN A 12 4.82 11.02 -2.09
N LYS A 13 3.97 10.13 -2.60
CA LYS A 13 4.02 8.71 -2.27
C LYS A 13 5.34 8.05 -2.63
N TYR A 14 5.96 8.44 -3.75
CA TYR A 14 7.27 7.90 -4.16
C TYR A 14 8.37 8.44 -3.27
N ARG A 15 8.35 9.76 -3.00
CA ARG A 15 9.35 10.39 -2.14
C ARG A 15 9.31 9.87 -0.71
N ASN A 16 8.13 9.47 -0.26
CA ASN A 16 7.93 8.95 1.09
C ASN A 16 8.05 7.43 1.17
N ASN A 17 8.31 6.76 0.05
CA ASN A 17 8.30 5.29 -0.01
C ASN A 17 6.96 4.73 0.50
N ASN A 18 5.86 5.38 0.11
CA ASN A 18 4.52 5.07 0.62
C ASN A 18 3.58 4.65 -0.51
N PRO A 19 3.75 3.45 -1.07
CA PRO A 19 2.98 2.99 -2.21
C PRO A 19 1.48 2.81 -1.93
N GLY A 20 1.11 2.62 -0.69
CA GLY A 20 -0.29 2.46 -0.30
C GLY A 20 -1.00 3.75 0.04
N ASN A 21 -0.33 4.90 -0.08
CA ASN A 21 -0.87 6.20 0.31
C ASN A 21 -1.45 6.22 1.73
N ILE A 22 -0.72 5.59 2.66
CA ILE A 22 -1.16 5.49 4.05
C ILE A 22 -0.98 6.83 4.75
N LYS A 23 -2.07 7.34 5.32
CA LYS A 23 -2.03 8.62 6.05
C LYS A 23 -1.51 8.43 7.46
N ILE A 24 -0.90 9.48 8.02
CA ILE A 24 -0.35 9.46 9.39
C ILE A 24 -1.41 9.08 10.42
N GLY A 25 -2.65 9.56 10.26
CA GLY A 25 -3.73 9.27 11.18
C GLY A 25 -4.39 7.90 11.01
N THR A 26 -3.93 7.07 10.07
CA THR A 26 -4.50 5.75 9.85
C THR A 26 -4.26 4.86 11.05
N TYR A 27 -5.32 4.17 11.49
CA TYR A 27 -5.19 3.16 12.54
C TYR A 27 -4.47 1.93 11.99
N GLY A 28 -3.59 1.38 12.81
CA GLY A 28 -2.89 0.17 12.46
C GLY A 28 -1.56 0.41 11.75
N GLY A 29 -0.96 -0.69 11.33
CA GLY A 29 0.35 -0.68 10.72
C GLY A 29 1.46 -0.90 11.73
N GLN A 30 2.64 -1.20 11.21
CA GLN A 30 3.81 -1.55 12.00
C GLN A 30 4.73 -0.35 12.22
N THR A 31 5.22 -0.19 13.43
CA THR A 31 6.29 0.76 13.71
C THR A 31 7.62 0.03 13.62
N TRP A 32 8.41 0.32 12.61
CA TRP A 32 9.76 -0.19 12.45
C TRP A 32 10.78 0.92 12.63
N ASP A 33 12.02 0.53 12.91
CA ASP A 33 13.13 1.47 12.81
C ASP A 33 13.19 1.98 11.36
N GLY A 34 13.26 3.30 11.20
CA GLY A 34 13.28 3.90 9.87
C GLY A 34 11.93 4.27 9.31
N ILE A 35 10.85 3.91 9.98
CA ILE A 35 9.53 4.45 9.65
C ILE A 35 9.36 5.78 10.36
N SER A 36 8.97 6.79 9.63
CA SER A 36 8.66 8.07 10.24
C SER A 36 7.30 8.58 9.77
N ASN A 37 6.55 9.13 10.69
CA ASN A 37 5.33 9.85 10.38
C ASN A 37 5.73 11.27 10.04
N TYR A 38 5.75 11.58 8.76
CA TYR A 38 6.17 12.88 8.29
C TYR A 38 5.08 13.91 8.55
N LYS A 39 5.39 14.89 9.38
CA LYS A 39 4.48 15.97 9.70
C LYS A 39 5.05 17.29 9.20
N GLY A 40 4.78 17.58 7.95
CA GLY A 40 5.07 18.90 7.46
C GLY A 40 3.91 19.82 7.77
N ALA A 41 4.21 20.98 8.24
CA ALA A 41 3.22 21.83 8.90
C ALA A 41 2.19 22.50 7.99
N LYS A 42 2.24 22.37 6.67
CA LYS A 42 1.43 23.29 5.84
C LYS A 42 0.93 22.74 4.53
N ASN A 43 1.19 21.47 4.24
CA ASN A 43 0.81 20.87 2.97
C ASN A 43 0.08 19.56 3.26
N PRO A 44 -1.16 19.38 2.75
CA PRO A 44 -1.89 18.14 2.95
C PRO A 44 -1.12 16.89 2.55
N GLU A 45 -0.21 17.01 1.58
CA GLU A 45 0.64 15.89 1.17
C GLU A 45 1.56 15.42 2.30
N LEU A 46 1.86 16.29 3.27
CA LEU A 46 2.72 15.95 4.39
C LEU A 46 2.00 15.19 5.49
N GLU A 47 0.72 14.88 5.29
CA GLU A 47 -0.05 14.04 6.20
C GLU A 47 0.17 12.55 5.94
N PHE A 48 0.90 12.19 4.90
CA PHE A 48 1.18 10.80 4.57
C PHE A 48 2.41 10.28 5.32
N ARG A 49 2.38 8.99 5.63
CA ARG A 49 3.52 8.33 6.27
C ARG A 49 4.73 8.34 5.36
N LYS A 50 5.90 8.35 5.98
CA LYS A 50 7.18 8.25 5.29
C LYS A 50 7.91 7.01 5.79
N TYR A 51 8.43 6.22 4.87
CA TYR A 51 9.10 4.97 5.19
C TYR A 51 10.57 5.03 4.78
N GLU A 52 11.39 4.24 5.49
CA GLU A 52 12.81 4.13 5.24
C GLU A 52 13.12 3.55 3.85
N SER A 53 12.29 2.62 3.38
CA SER A 53 12.46 1.99 2.08
C SER A 53 11.12 1.66 1.46
N THR A 54 11.15 1.38 0.16
CA THR A 54 9.97 0.90 -0.57
C THR A 54 9.42 -0.38 0.05
N ALA A 55 10.29 -1.30 0.44
CA ALA A 55 9.87 -2.56 1.05
C ALA A 55 9.11 -2.33 2.36
N HIS A 56 9.54 -1.39 3.20
CA HIS A 56 8.83 -1.05 4.42
C HIS A 56 7.44 -0.48 4.13
N GLY A 57 7.34 0.39 3.12
CA GLY A 57 6.06 0.95 2.72
C GLY A 57 5.10 -0.10 2.18
N LEU A 58 5.60 -1.00 1.35
CA LEU A 58 4.79 -2.10 0.82
C LEU A 58 4.32 -3.04 1.94
N ALA A 59 5.21 -3.41 2.84
CA ALA A 59 4.88 -4.29 3.96
C ALA A 59 3.82 -3.67 4.86
N ASP A 60 3.87 -2.35 5.07
CA ASP A 60 2.91 -1.70 5.94
C ASP A 60 1.48 -1.69 5.38
N ILE A 61 1.32 -1.78 4.07
CA ILE A 61 -0.01 -1.99 3.46
C ILE A 61 -0.66 -3.22 4.10
N ILE A 62 0.08 -4.31 4.17
CA ILE A 62 -0.43 -5.57 4.74
C ILE A 62 -0.61 -5.46 6.26
N ASN A 63 0.31 -4.81 6.96
CA ASN A 63 0.18 -4.64 8.41
C ASN A 63 -1.06 -3.82 8.77
N VAL A 64 -1.35 -2.76 8.02
CA VAL A 64 -2.58 -1.98 8.22
C VAL A 64 -3.81 -2.87 8.01
N ILE A 65 -3.80 -3.67 6.94
CA ILE A 65 -4.93 -4.55 6.62
C ILE A 65 -5.11 -5.65 7.68
N LYS A 66 -4.02 -6.22 8.17
CA LYS A 66 -4.10 -7.25 9.23
C LYS A 66 -4.72 -6.70 10.51
N ASP A 67 -4.54 -5.42 10.78
CA ASP A 67 -5.13 -4.78 11.95
C ASP A 67 -6.64 -4.56 11.82
N TYR A 68 -7.20 -4.76 10.62
CA TYR A 68 -8.66 -4.75 10.46
C TYR A 68 -9.31 -6.02 11.04
N GLU A 69 -8.53 -7.04 11.32
CA GLU A 69 -8.99 -8.31 11.90
C GLU A 69 -10.03 -9.03 11.04
N THR A 70 -9.86 -8.99 9.74
CA THR A 70 -10.73 -9.69 8.79
C THR A 70 -9.90 -10.26 7.65
N ASP A 71 -10.36 -11.37 7.09
CA ASP A 71 -9.79 -11.95 5.87
C ASP A 71 -10.70 -11.73 4.66
N SER A 72 -11.82 -11.04 4.85
CA SER A 72 -12.79 -10.77 3.79
C SER A 72 -12.30 -9.64 2.88
N LEU A 73 -12.13 -9.93 1.60
CA LEU A 73 -11.72 -8.92 0.63
C LEU A 73 -12.70 -7.74 0.62
N SER A 74 -14.00 -8.01 0.69
CA SER A 74 -15.01 -6.95 0.73
C SER A 74 -14.83 -6.01 1.92
N GLU A 75 -14.63 -6.56 3.11
CA GLU A 75 -14.42 -5.76 4.31
C GLU A 75 -13.12 -4.97 4.26
N ILE A 76 -12.07 -5.59 3.70
CA ILE A 76 -10.78 -4.93 3.53
C ILE A 76 -10.94 -3.72 2.60
N ILE A 77 -11.64 -3.89 1.49
CA ILE A 77 -11.85 -2.80 0.53
C ILE A 77 -12.67 -1.69 1.17
N ASN A 78 -13.75 -2.03 1.88
CA ASN A 78 -14.58 -1.03 2.56
C ASN A 78 -13.74 -0.10 3.42
N THR A 79 -12.83 -0.66 4.17
CA THR A 79 -12.00 0.10 5.10
C THR A 79 -10.88 0.85 4.39
N TYR A 80 -10.15 0.17 3.52
CA TYR A 80 -8.98 0.76 2.85
C TYR A 80 -9.39 1.85 1.87
N ALA A 81 -10.38 1.60 1.04
CA ALA A 81 -10.88 2.57 0.07
C ALA A 81 -11.85 3.58 0.67
N GLN A 82 -12.30 3.34 1.90
CA GLN A 82 -13.29 4.17 2.56
C GLN A 82 -14.56 4.32 1.71
N ASP A 83 -15.04 3.21 1.17
CA ASP A 83 -16.22 3.18 0.33
C ASP A 83 -16.96 1.85 0.50
N ASP A 84 -18.27 1.89 0.45
CA ASP A 84 -19.12 0.72 0.66
C ASP A 84 -19.38 -0.02 -0.65
N GLU A 85 -19.79 -1.29 -0.52
CA GLU A 85 -20.23 -2.08 -1.65
C GLU A 85 -21.28 -1.31 -2.44
N GLY A 86 -21.10 -1.23 -3.77
CA GLY A 86 -21.93 -0.44 -4.65
C GLY A 86 -21.39 0.96 -4.95
N GLY A 87 -20.44 1.45 -4.17
CA GLY A 87 -19.77 2.72 -4.42
C GLY A 87 -18.72 2.59 -5.53
N GLU A 88 -18.44 3.67 -6.21
CA GLU A 88 -17.53 3.68 -7.36
C GLU A 88 -16.12 3.22 -6.99
N LYS A 89 -15.57 3.74 -5.88
CA LYS A 89 -14.24 3.34 -5.43
C LYS A 89 -14.19 1.86 -5.06
N TYR A 90 -15.19 1.41 -4.31
CA TYR A 90 -15.29 0.01 -3.92
C TYR A 90 -15.32 -0.90 -5.15
N GLU A 91 -16.18 -0.58 -6.11
CA GLU A 91 -16.36 -1.43 -7.28
C GLU A 91 -15.11 -1.48 -8.14
N ASN A 92 -14.39 -0.37 -8.28
CA ASN A 92 -13.13 -0.34 -9.01
C ASN A 92 -12.07 -1.20 -8.31
N TYR A 93 -11.95 -1.08 -7.00
CA TYR A 93 -11.03 -1.90 -6.20
C TYR A 93 -11.35 -3.39 -6.32
N TYR A 94 -12.62 -3.73 -6.14
CA TYR A 94 -13.03 -5.13 -6.18
C TYR A 94 -12.80 -5.76 -7.55
N ARG A 95 -13.18 -5.06 -8.60
CA ARG A 95 -12.97 -5.52 -9.97
C ARG A 95 -11.49 -5.81 -10.23
N ASP A 96 -10.63 -4.89 -9.86
CA ASP A 96 -9.21 -5.01 -10.14
C ASP A 96 -8.56 -6.08 -9.25
N LEU A 97 -8.82 -6.05 -7.95
CA LEU A 97 -8.20 -7.02 -7.04
C LEU A 97 -8.66 -8.44 -7.31
N SER A 98 -9.95 -8.65 -7.50
CA SER A 98 -10.46 -10.00 -7.73
C SER A 98 -10.23 -10.50 -9.17
N GLY A 99 -10.28 -9.61 -10.15
CA GLY A 99 -10.17 -9.95 -11.56
C GLY A 99 -8.74 -9.95 -12.08
N ILE A 100 -8.06 -8.79 -11.99
CA ILE A 100 -6.73 -8.65 -12.57
C ILE A 100 -5.67 -9.33 -11.71
N TYR A 101 -5.72 -9.12 -10.40
CA TYR A 101 -4.72 -9.64 -9.46
C TYR A 101 -5.09 -10.99 -8.88
N GLU A 102 -6.29 -11.46 -9.15
CA GLU A 102 -6.76 -12.78 -8.70
C GLU A 102 -6.66 -12.97 -7.18
N VAL A 103 -6.96 -11.90 -6.43
CA VAL A 103 -7.03 -11.97 -4.97
C VAL A 103 -8.33 -12.67 -4.59
N PRO A 104 -8.28 -13.70 -3.75
CA PRO A 104 -9.51 -14.43 -3.38
C PRO A 104 -10.40 -13.62 -2.44
N ASP A 105 -11.69 -13.97 -2.38
CA ASP A 105 -12.64 -13.31 -1.49
C ASP A 105 -12.29 -13.49 0.00
N ASN A 106 -11.66 -14.59 0.33
CA ASN A 106 -11.12 -14.84 1.67
C ASN A 106 -9.62 -15.03 1.55
N ILE A 107 -8.86 -14.12 2.14
CA ILE A 107 -7.41 -14.08 1.99
C ILE A 107 -6.74 -14.92 3.06
N ASP A 108 -5.81 -15.76 2.64
CA ASP A 108 -4.93 -16.49 3.55
C ASP A 108 -3.63 -15.71 3.71
N PHE A 109 -3.48 -15.01 4.81
CA PHE A 109 -2.30 -14.19 5.08
C PHE A 109 -1.03 -15.01 5.34
N THR A 110 -1.15 -16.34 5.45
CA THR A 110 0.02 -17.22 5.51
C THR A 110 0.48 -17.65 4.13
N ASN A 111 -0.29 -17.35 3.10
CA ASN A 111 0.04 -17.70 1.72
C ASN A 111 0.78 -16.55 1.05
N LYS A 112 2.07 -16.76 0.78
CA LYS A 112 2.95 -15.73 0.19
C LYS A 112 2.37 -15.13 -1.08
N GLU A 113 1.89 -15.99 -1.97
CA GLU A 113 1.40 -15.53 -3.27
C GLU A 113 0.18 -14.62 -3.13
N GLN A 114 -0.76 -15.00 -2.27
CA GLN A 114 -1.96 -14.19 -2.03
C GLN A 114 -1.61 -12.83 -1.41
N VAL A 115 -0.68 -12.82 -0.47
CA VAL A 115 -0.24 -11.58 0.17
C VAL A 115 0.43 -10.64 -0.83
N ILE A 116 1.30 -11.19 -1.68
CA ILE A 116 1.98 -10.39 -2.70
C ILE A 116 0.98 -9.84 -3.72
N ARG A 117 0.01 -10.64 -4.15
CA ARG A 117 -1.03 -10.19 -5.08
C ARG A 117 -1.86 -9.05 -4.50
N LEU A 118 -2.23 -9.15 -3.23
CA LEU A 118 -2.97 -8.10 -2.55
C LEU A 118 -2.14 -6.81 -2.47
N MET A 119 -0.90 -6.93 -2.04
CA MET A 119 0.03 -5.82 -1.93
C MET A 119 0.23 -5.12 -3.27
N LYS A 120 0.49 -5.91 -4.32
CA LYS A 120 0.70 -5.38 -5.66
C LYS A 120 -0.56 -4.72 -6.21
N GLY A 121 -1.71 -5.35 -6.02
CA GLY A 121 -2.96 -4.81 -6.50
C GLY A 121 -3.30 -3.46 -5.88
N ILE A 122 -3.16 -3.34 -4.58
CA ILE A 122 -3.41 -2.07 -3.89
C ILE A 122 -2.42 -1.01 -4.37
N THR A 123 -1.14 -1.37 -4.48
CA THR A 123 -0.11 -0.45 -4.95
C THR A 123 -0.44 0.09 -6.35
N ASP A 124 -0.84 -0.79 -7.26
CA ASP A 124 -1.15 -0.37 -8.62
C ASP A 124 -2.42 0.48 -8.69
N ILE A 125 -3.42 0.19 -7.87
CA ILE A 125 -4.65 0.98 -7.83
C ILE A 125 -4.39 2.37 -7.25
N GLU A 126 -3.58 2.47 -6.20
CA GLU A 126 -3.28 3.74 -5.55
C GLU A 126 -2.30 4.60 -6.35
N ASN A 127 -1.65 4.03 -7.34
CA ASN A 127 -0.68 4.71 -8.17
C ASN A 127 -1.11 4.62 -9.64
N ASP A 128 -0.59 5.51 -10.46
CA ASP A 128 -0.90 5.47 -11.88
C ASP A 128 -0.24 4.26 -12.56
N PRO A 129 -0.63 3.95 -13.82
CA PRO A 129 -0.03 2.84 -14.54
C PRO A 129 1.50 2.82 -14.55
N ASP A 130 2.14 3.97 -14.38
CA ASP A 130 3.59 4.08 -14.32
C ASP A 130 4.20 3.41 -13.09
N ALA A 131 3.39 3.07 -12.10
CA ALA A 131 3.86 2.40 -10.90
C ALA A 131 4.50 1.05 -11.20
N ASN A 132 4.06 0.37 -12.26
CA ASN A 132 4.62 -0.91 -12.66
C ASN A 132 6.12 -0.82 -13.00
N ASP A 133 6.58 0.36 -13.44
CA ASP A 133 7.98 0.58 -13.74
C ASP A 133 8.76 1.01 -12.50
N TYR A 134 8.08 1.53 -11.48
CA TYR A 134 8.73 2.01 -10.26
C TYR A 134 8.94 0.90 -9.24
N TYR A 135 7.93 0.05 -9.03
CA TYR A 135 7.97 -1.03 -8.04
C TYR A 135 8.31 -2.35 -8.73
N THR A 136 9.33 -3.04 -8.22
CA THR A 136 9.82 -4.27 -8.83
C THR A 136 9.35 -5.49 -8.07
N GLN A 137 9.43 -6.66 -8.70
CA GLN A 137 9.11 -7.92 -8.04
C GLN A 137 9.99 -8.13 -6.81
N ASP A 138 11.26 -7.72 -6.88
CA ASP A 138 12.16 -7.81 -5.73
C ASP A 138 11.68 -6.97 -4.55
N ASP A 139 11.13 -5.79 -4.81
CA ASP A 139 10.55 -4.95 -3.77
C ASP A 139 9.43 -5.69 -3.01
N TYR A 140 8.56 -6.38 -3.74
CA TYR A 140 7.47 -7.14 -3.14
C TYR A 140 7.98 -8.34 -2.34
N ILE A 141 8.99 -9.02 -2.83
CA ILE A 141 9.61 -10.14 -2.13
C ILE A 141 10.26 -9.66 -0.84
N GLN A 142 11.00 -8.57 -0.88
CA GLN A 142 11.62 -7.97 0.31
C GLN A 142 10.57 -7.55 1.34
N ALA A 143 9.46 -6.97 0.87
CA ALA A 143 8.36 -6.60 1.75
C ALA A 143 7.77 -7.82 2.47
N TYR A 144 7.57 -8.90 1.74
CA TYR A 144 7.07 -10.13 2.34
C TYR A 144 8.05 -10.68 3.38
N GLU A 145 9.34 -10.62 3.11
CA GLU A 145 10.36 -11.06 4.07
C GLU A 145 10.31 -10.24 5.35
N LEU A 146 10.05 -8.93 5.26
CA LEU A 146 9.86 -8.09 6.43
C LEU A 146 8.64 -8.55 7.25
N LEU A 147 7.56 -8.92 6.58
CA LEU A 147 6.34 -9.37 7.25
C LEU A 147 6.55 -10.67 8.04
N ILE A 148 7.29 -11.61 7.48
CA ILE A 148 7.51 -12.91 8.15
C ILE A 148 8.62 -12.85 9.19
N ALA A 149 9.43 -11.82 9.19
CA ALA A 149 10.49 -11.63 10.18
C ALA A 149 9.98 -11.06 11.51
N GLU A 150 8.75 -10.60 11.53
CA GLU A 150 8.14 -10.01 12.72
C GLU A 150 7.78 -11.04 13.77
#